data_1f9b345a825880dc4ef90f49e8ae9698
#
_entry.id   1f9b345a825880dc4ef90f49e8ae9698
#
_cell.length_a   1.000
_cell.length_b   1.000
_cell.length_c   1.000
_cell.angle_alpha   90.00
_cell.angle_beta   90.00
_cell.angle_gamma   90.00
#
_symmetry.space_group_name_H-M   'P 1'
#
loop_
_entity.id
_entity.type
_entity.pdbx_description
1 polymer ?
#
loop_
_entity_poly.entity_id
_entity_poly.type
_entity_poly.pdbx_seq_one_letter_code
_entity_poly.pdbx_strand_id
1 'polypeptide(L)'
;MKFLQSIRLNKKLLRELDYVTIIITICIVIFGCVNIYSATVKNYDTHIFKLQIIWFIVGLVVMCILLAFDYMLIENYAVIIYWASIILLIIGDVFGKVTNGANSWINIGPVNIQPSEFAKIGMTIMIAKKLDEMEGKINDPKNLLELIFYAAVPMLLIVIQPDMGMTMVSFFIVLRSEERRVGKE
;
A
#
# COMPACT_ATOMS: atom_id res chain seq x y z
N MET A 1 -9.89 14.09 -23.80
CA MET A 1 -8.66 14.82 -24.12
C MET A 1 -7.93 15.39 -22.89
N LYS A 2 -8.56 15.68 -21.76
CA LYS A 2 -7.88 16.15 -20.51
C LYS A 2 -7.00 15.06 -19.84
N PHE A 3 -7.33 13.79 -20.00
CA PHE A 3 -6.60 12.66 -19.41
C PHE A 3 -5.17 12.48 -19.97
N LEU A 4 -4.97 12.77 -21.27
CA LEU A 4 -3.65 12.66 -21.89
C LEU A 4 -2.73 13.87 -21.61
N GLN A 5 -3.27 14.98 -21.11
CA GLN A 5 -2.48 16.14 -20.70
C GLN A 5 -1.88 16.01 -19.31
N SER A 6 -2.40 15.10 -18.45
CA SER A 6 -1.87 14.82 -17.12
C SER A 6 -0.65 13.89 -17.14
N ILE A 7 -0.37 13.22 -18.26
CA ILE A 7 0.80 12.34 -18.43
C ILE A 7 1.97 13.13 -19.02
N ARG A 8 2.30 14.27 -18.48
CA ARG A 8 3.59 14.90 -18.75
C ARG A 8 4.52 14.58 -17.60
N LEU A 9 5.48 13.68 -17.83
CA LEU A 9 6.70 13.58 -17.01
C LEU A 9 7.33 14.98 -16.94
N ASN A 10 6.90 15.73 -15.95
CA ASN A 10 7.38 17.09 -15.76
C ASN A 10 8.84 16.95 -15.28
N LYS A 11 9.80 17.46 -16.08
CA LYS A 11 11.24 17.48 -15.69
C LYS A 11 11.45 18.06 -14.30
N LYS A 12 10.51 18.90 -13.83
CA LYS A 12 10.51 19.48 -12.48
C LYS A 12 10.21 18.41 -11.42
N LEU A 13 9.24 17.50 -11.65
CA LEU A 13 8.93 16.39 -10.75
C LEU A 13 10.11 15.42 -10.62
N LEU A 14 10.80 15.11 -11.72
CA LEU A 14 12.00 14.27 -11.68
C LEU A 14 13.13 14.89 -10.85
N ARG A 15 13.19 16.22 -10.76
CA ARG A 15 14.21 16.93 -9.99
C ARG A 15 13.89 16.99 -8.49
N GLU A 16 12.62 16.81 -8.13
CA GLU A 16 12.12 16.82 -6.74
C GLU A 16 12.08 15.39 -6.13
N LEU A 17 12.45 14.36 -6.90
CA LEU A 17 12.50 12.99 -6.41
C LEU A 17 13.59 12.82 -5.35
N ASP A 18 13.26 12.12 -4.28
CA ASP A 18 14.23 11.67 -3.29
C ASP A 18 15.03 10.47 -3.82
N TYR A 19 16.10 10.79 -4.55
CA TYR A 19 17.01 9.78 -5.11
C TYR A 19 17.64 8.91 -4.03
N VAL A 20 17.83 9.43 -2.81
CA VAL A 20 18.44 8.68 -1.70
C VAL A 20 17.53 7.53 -1.31
N THR A 21 16.23 7.80 -1.10
CA THR A 21 15.24 6.76 -0.79
C THR A 21 15.12 5.73 -1.91
N ILE A 22 15.15 6.16 -3.18
CA ILE A 22 15.09 5.25 -4.33
C ILE A 22 16.31 4.33 -4.35
N ILE A 23 17.52 4.87 -4.19
CA ILE A 23 18.77 4.09 -4.19
C ILE A 23 18.77 3.09 -3.03
N ILE A 24 18.40 3.52 -1.82
CA ILE A 24 18.32 2.63 -0.65
C ILE A 24 17.32 1.50 -0.90
N THR A 25 16.16 1.80 -1.47
CA THR A 25 15.15 0.79 -1.81
C THR A 25 15.69 -0.24 -2.80
N ILE A 26 16.35 0.22 -3.86
CA ILE A 26 16.99 -0.67 -4.84
C ILE A 26 18.08 -1.54 -4.19
N CYS A 27 18.92 -0.97 -3.33
CA CYS A 27 19.96 -1.72 -2.62
C CYS A 27 19.34 -2.81 -1.71
N ILE A 28 18.27 -2.50 -0.99
CA ILE A 28 17.55 -3.47 -0.13
C ILE A 28 16.99 -4.62 -0.98
N VAL A 29 16.38 -4.32 -2.13
CA VAL A 29 15.84 -5.35 -3.02
C VAL A 29 16.93 -6.21 -3.61
N ILE A 30 18.06 -5.63 -4.05
CA ILE A 30 19.22 -6.39 -4.55
C ILE A 30 19.73 -7.32 -3.45
N PHE A 31 19.90 -6.81 -2.23
CA PHE A 31 20.33 -7.62 -1.09
C PHE A 31 19.36 -8.78 -0.82
N GLY A 32 18.03 -8.52 -0.88
CA GLY A 32 16.99 -9.56 -0.79
C GLY A 32 17.12 -10.62 -1.89
N CYS A 33 17.34 -10.19 -3.14
CA CYS A 33 17.55 -11.11 -4.26
C CYS A 33 18.77 -12.02 -4.07
N VAL A 34 19.88 -11.47 -3.56
CA VAL A 34 21.11 -12.25 -3.27
C VAL A 34 20.84 -13.30 -2.18
N ASN A 35 20.14 -12.91 -1.11
CA ASN A 35 19.77 -13.83 -0.04
C ASN A 35 18.86 -14.96 -0.54
N ILE A 36 17.81 -14.64 -1.32
CA ILE A 36 16.90 -15.63 -1.89
C ILE A 36 17.68 -16.58 -2.82
N TYR A 37 18.56 -16.06 -3.67
CA TYR A 37 19.39 -16.88 -4.53
C TYR A 37 20.26 -17.84 -3.72
N SER A 38 20.95 -17.34 -2.69
CA SER A 38 21.82 -18.15 -1.82
C SER A 38 21.03 -19.25 -1.09
N ALA A 39 19.79 -18.96 -0.67
CA ALA A 39 18.94 -19.93 0.02
C ALA A 39 18.37 -21.00 -0.91
N THR A 40 18.08 -20.66 -2.17
CA THR A 40 17.36 -21.54 -3.11
C THR A 40 18.30 -22.33 -4.01
N VAL A 41 19.53 -21.85 -4.25
CA VAL A 41 20.49 -22.50 -5.17
C VAL A 41 20.87 -23.92 -4.75
N LYS A 42 20.92 -24.19 -3.45
CA LYS A 42 21.25 -25.52 -2.91
C LYS A 42 20.20 -26.58 -3.25
N ASN A 43 18.96 -26.17 -3.42
CA ASN A 43 17.83 -27.05 -3.75
C ASN A 43 17.53 -27.11 -5.25
N TYR A 44 18.40 -26.54 -6.11
CA TYR A 44 18.20 -26.40 -7.55
C TYR A 44 16.87 -25.70 -7.94
N ASP A 45 16.21 -25.03 -7.00
CA ASP A 45 14.96 -24.30 -7.24
C ASP A 45 15.23 -22.80 -7.36
N THR A 46 15.36 -22.33 -8.59
CA THR A 46 15.54 -20.89 -8.89
C THR A 46 14.21 -20.18 -9.16
N HIS A 47 13.08 -20.88 -9.00
CA HIS A 47 11.75 -20.32 -9.33
C HIS A 47 11.43 -19.08 -8.48
N ILE A 48 11.64 -19.13 -7.15
CA ILE A 48 11.40 -18.02 -6.22
C ILE A 48 12.28 -16.83 -6.56
N PHE A 49 13.56 -17.06 -6.87
CA PHE A 49 14.46 -15.99 -7.30
C PHE A 49 13.99 -15.29 -8.59
N LYS A 50 13.55 -16.07 -9.59
CA LYS A 50 12.98 -15.51 -10.84
C LYS A 50 11.74 -14.69 -10.58
N LEU A 51 10.83 -15.17 -9.73
CA LEU A 51 9.63 -14.43 -9.32
C LEU A 51 10.01 -13.11 -8.63
N GLN A 52 11.00 -13.09 -7.75
CA GLN A 52 11.46 -11.88 -7.10
C GLN A 52 11.93 -10.82 -8.10
N ILE A 53 12.69 -11.22 -9.11
CA ILE A 53 13.15 -10.30 -10.17
C ILE A 53 11.96 -9.77 -10.98
N ILE A 54 11.00 -10.64 -11.35
CA ILE A 54 9.80 -10.24 -12.10
C ILE A 54 9.01 -9.20 -11.29
N TRP A 55 8.74 -9.46 -10.02
CA TRP A 55 8.01 -8.54 -9.15
C TRP A 55 8.75 -7.23 -8.91
N PHE A 56 10.09 -7.27 -8.86
CA PHE A 56 10.89 -6.05 -8.79
C PHE A 56 10.72 -5.18 -10.04
N ILE A 57 10.79 -5.79 -11.22
CA ILE A 57 10.57 -5.06 -12.49
C ILE A 57 9.15 -4.50 -12.55
N VAL A 58 8.15 -5.30 -12.21
CA VAL A 58 6.75 -4.84 -12.16
C VAL A 58 6.60 -3.67 -11.18
N GLY A 59 7.20 -3.74 -10.00
CA GLY A 59 7.21 -2.65 -9.01
C GLY A 59 7.83 -1.36 -9.55
N LEU A 60 8.95 -1.46 -10.26
CA LEU A 60 9.59 -0.29 -10.91
C LEU A 60 8.68 0.33 -11.99
N VAL A 61 8.03 -0.50 -12.80
CA VAL A 61 7.08 -0.02 -13.83
C VAL A 61 5.90 0.69 -13.16
N VAL A 62 5.30 0.08 -12.13
CA VAL A 62 4.19 0.69 -11.38
C VAL A 62 4.63 2.02 -10.73
N MET A 63 5.82 2.07 -10.15
CA MET A 63 6.38 3.30 -9.59
C MET A 63 6.51 4.39 -10.66
N CYS A 64 7.05 4.08 -11.83
CA CYS A 64 7.15 5.04 -12.94
C CYS A 64 5.78 5.52 -13.42
N ILE A 65 4.79 4.63 -13.48
CA ILE A 65 3.41 4.98 -13.82
C ILE A 65 2.84 5.94 -12.78
N LEU A 66 2.95 5.62 -11.49
CA LEU A 66 2.43 6.47 -10.41
C LEU A 66 3.09 7.85 -10.38
N LEU A 67 4.40 7.94 -10.67
CA LEU A 67 5.12 9.20 -10.79
C LEU A 67 4.67 10.06 -11.99
N ALA A 68 4.08 9.43 -13.01
CA ALA A 68 3.54 10.14 -14.17
C ALA A 68 2.12 10.69 -13.93
N PHE A 69 1.42 10.20 -12.90
CA PHE A 69 0.08 10.67 -12.54
C PHE A 69 0.15 11.82 -11.52
N ASP A 70 -0.81 12.74 -11.63
CA ASP A 70 -1.01 13.78 -10.64
C ASP A 70 -1.64 13.18 -9.37
N TYR A 71 -1.06 13.47 -8.20
CA TYR A 71 -1.59 13.01 -6.90
C TYR A 71 -3.03 13.50 -6.63
N MET A 72 -3.44 14.63 -7.22
CA MET A 72 -4.82 15.12 -7.13
C MET A 72 -5.84 14.12 -7.68
N LEU A 73 -5.45 13.28 -8.67
CA LEU A 73 -6.33 12.22 -9.17
C LEU A 73 -6.55 11.16 -8.09
N ILE A 74 -5.49 10.78 -7.38
CA ILE A 74 -5.58 9.78 -6.30
C ILE A 74 -6.48 10.30 -5.17
N GLU A 75 -6.35 11.57 -4.82
CA GLU A 75 -7.18 12.23 -3.81
C GLU A 75 -8.66 12.25 -4.21
N ASN A 76 -8.97 12.62 -5.46
CA ASN A 76 -10.34 12.66 -5.97
C ASN A 76 -11.02 11.28 -5.96
N TYR A 77 -10.25 10.22 -6.20
CA TYR A 77 -10.75 8.83 -6.20
C TYR A 77 -10.55 8.10 -4.86
N ALA A 78 -10.06 8.76 -3.83
CA ALA A 78 -9.74 8.15 -2.53
C ALA A 78 -10.90 7.35 -1.94
N VAL A 79 -12.12 7.88 -1.99
CA VAL A 79 -13.33 7.20 -1.48
C VAL A 79 -13.60 5.91 -2.25
N ILE A 80 -13.47 5.95 -3.58
CA ILE A 80 -13.69 4.79 -4.44
C ILE A 80 -12.60 3.73 -4.19
N ILE A 81 -11.34 4.15 -4.09
CA ILE A 81 -10.20 3.28 -3.80
C ILE A 81 -10.38 2.60 -2.44
N TYR A 82 -10.81 3.37 -1.44
CA TYR A 82 -11.06 2.85 -0.08
C TYR A 82 -12.14 1.76 -0.09
N TRP A 83 -13.33 2.06 -0.61
CA TRP A 83 -14.43 1.09 -0.62
C TRP A 83 -14.15 -0.11 -1.52
N ALA A 84 -13.47 0.08 -2.65
CA ALA A 84 -13.04 -1.03 -3.50
C ALA A 84 -12.06 -1.95 -2.74
N SER A 85 -11.13 -1.39 -1.96
CA SER A 85 -10.21 -2.19 -1.16
C SER A 85 -10.90 -2.94 -0.01
N ILE A 86 -11.93 -2.35 0.62
CA ILE A 86 -12.76 -3.02 1.63
C ILE A 86 -13.54 -4.18 1.00
N ILE A 87 -14.15 -3.98 -0.16
CA ILE A 87 -14.86 -5.05 -0.87
C ILE A 87 -13.88 -6.19 -1.22
N LEU A 88 -12.70 -5.86 -1.71
CA LEU A 88 -11.66 -6.85 -2.01
C LEU A 88 -11.24 -7.63 -0.75
N LEU A 89 -11.16 -6.95 0.40
CA LEU A 89 -10.83 -7.56 1.68
C LEU A 89 -11.92 -8.56 2.10
N ILE A 90 -13.20 -8.20 1.98
CA ILE A 90 -14.34 -9.08 2.27
C ILE A 90 -14.35 -10.28 1.31
N ILE A 91 -14.08 -10.06 0.02
CA ILE A 91 -13.97 -11.16 -0.97
C ILE A 91 -12.83 -12.10 -0.57
N GLY A 92 -11.70 -11.55 -0.11
CA GLY A 92 -10.58 -12.34 0.39
C GLY A 92 -10.93 -13.19 1.61
N ASP A 93 -11.75 -12.68 2.51
CA ASP A 93 -12.22 -13.39 3.70
C ASP A 93 -13.16 -14.57 3.33
N VAL A 94 -14.06 -14.33 2.39
CA VAL A 94 -15.06 -15.35 1.97
C VAL A 94 -14.47 -16.42 1.04
N PHE A 95 -13.61 -16.03 0.10
CA PHE A 95 -13.09 -16.89 -0.97
C PHE A 95 -11.59 -17.20 -0.85
N GLY A 96 -10.90 -16.58 0.12
CA GLY A 96 -9.48 -16.76 0.33
C GLY A 96 -9.13 -18.18 0.81
N LYS A 97 -7.92 -18.62 0.49
CA LYS A 97 -7.37 -19.85 1.05
C LYS A 97 -6.64 -19.56 2.35
N VAL A 98 -6.83 -20.46 3.33
CA VAL A 98 -6.05 -20.44 4.57
C VAL A 98 -4.60 -20.72 4.24
N THR A 99 -3.74 -19.75 4.40
CA THR A 99 -2.29 -19.90 4.30
C THR A 99 -1.66 -19.45 5.61
N ASN A 100 -0.88 -20.33 6.24
CA ASN A 100 -0.26 -20.05 7.56
C ASN A 100 -1.24 -19.63 8.67
N GLY A 101 -2.48 -20.15 8.62
CA GLY A 101 -3.51 -19.88 9.64
C GLY A 101 -4.36 -18.63 9.39
N ALA A 102 -4.12 -17.88 8.31
CA ALA A 102 -4.92 -16.72 7.94
C ALA A 102 -5.61 -16.91 6.58
N ASN A 103 -6.90 -16.53 6.48
CA ASN A 103 -7.69 -16.50 5.25
C ASN A 103 -7.35 -15.26 4.41
N SER A 104 -6.09 -15.06 4.06
CA SER A 104 -5.63 -13.75 3.57
C SER A 104 -5.15 -13.76 2.13
N TRP A 105 -5.25 -14.88 1.40
CA TRP A 105 -4.70 -14.97 0.04
C TRP A 105 -5.73 -15.41 -0.99
N ILE A 106 -5.87 -14.63 -2.05
CA ILE A 106 -6.66 -14.97 -3.23
C ILE A 106 -5.70 -15.48 -4.31
N ASN A 107 -5.84 -16.73 -4.72
CA ASN A 107 -5.03 -17.32 -5.77
C ASN A 107 -5.70 -17.11 -7.13
N ILE A 108 -5.08 -16.32 -7.99
CA ILE A 108 -5.53 -16.09 -9.37
C ILE A 108 -4.47 -16.70 -10.31
N GLY A 109 -4.63 -18.00 -10.62
CA GLY A 109 -3.65 -18.73 -11.42
C GLY A 109 -2.30 -18.83 -10.70
N PRO A 110 -1.19 -18.36 -11.33
CA PRO A 110 0.15 -18.40 -10.72
C PRO A 110 0.40 -17.25 -9.73
N VAL A 111 -0.53 -16.31 -9.58
CA VAL A 111 -0.36 -15.10 -8.76
C VAL A 111 -1.21 -15.22 -7.50
N ASN A 112 -0.57 -14.98 -6.36
CA ASN A 112 -1.24 -14.86 -5.06
C ASN A 112 -1.39 -13.37 -4.72
N ILE A 113 -2.63 -12.94 -4.51
CA ILE A 113 -2.96 -11.57 -4.14
C ILE A 113 -3.41 -11.57 -2.68
N GLN A 114 -2.83 -10.65 -1.89
CA GLN A 114 -3.24 -10.43 -0.51
C GLN A 114 -4.10 -9.17 -0.43
N PRO A 115 -5.41 -9.28 -0.20
CA PRO A 115 -6.33 -8.15 -0.14
C PRO A 115 -5.97 -7.11 0.91
N SER A 116 -5.40 -7.53 2.04
CA SER A 116 -4.98 -6.62 3.12
C SER A 116 -3.88 -5.64 2.70
N GLU A 117 -3.05 -5.97 1.70
CA GLU A 117 -2.08 -5.03 1.12
C GLU A 117 -2.78 -3.85 0.43
N PHE A 118 -3.84 -4.14 -0.32
CA PHE A 118 -4.66 -3.10 -0.98
C PHE A 118 -5.46 -2.30 0.04
N ALA A 119 -5.98 -2.96 1.08
CA ALA A 119 -6.70 -2.29 2.16
C ALA A 119 -5.82 -1.27 2.91
N LYS A 120 -4.55 -1.58 3.16
CA LYS A 120 -3.59 -0.61 3.72
C LYS A 120 -3.43 0.62 2.84
N ILE A 121 -3.30 0.43 1.53
CA ILE A 121 -3.14 1.55 0.59
C ILE A 121 -4.42 2.39 0.59
N GLY A 122 -5.60 1.77 0.45
CA GLY A 122 -6.89 2.46 0.47
C GLY A 122 -7.12 3.23 1.77
N MET A 123 -6.82 2.62 2.92
CA MET A 123 -6.89 3.25 4.23
C MET A 123 -5.97 4.46 4.33
N THR A 124 -4.70 4.33 3.91
CA THR A 124 -3.72 5.42 3.97
C THR A 124 -4.15 6.61 3.14
N ILE A 125 -4.62 6.38 1.90
CA ILE A 125 -5.11 7.43 1.01
C ILE A 125 -6.34 8.12 1.61
N MET A 126 -7.29 7.34 2.16
CA MET A 126 -8.51 7.89 2.75
C MET A 126 -8.23 8.72 4.01
N ILE A 127 -7.34 8.24 4.90
CA ILE A 127 -6.91 8.97 6.09
C ILE A 127 -6.22 10.27 5.68
N ALA A 128 -5.30 10.23 4.70
CA ALA A 128 -4.62 11.41 4.21
C ALA A 128 -5.59 12.47 3.68
N LYS A 129 -6.59 12.05 2.87
CA LYS A 129 -7.64 12.92 2.38
C LYS A 129 -8.47 13.53 3.51
N LYS A 130 -8.92 12.72 4.46
CA LYS A 130 -9.72 13.20 5.60
C LYS A 130 -8.96 14.17 6.48
N LEU A 131 -7.68 13.89 6.71
CA LEU A 131 -6.82 14.80 7.43
C LEU A 131 -6.65 16.14 6.70
N ASP A 132 -6.60 16.15 5.38
CA ASP A 132 -6.51 17.38 4.59
C ASP A 132 -7.82 18.18 4.65
N GLU A 133 -8.96 17.52 4.50
CA GLU A 133 -10.30 18.13 4.62
C GLU A 133 -10.55 18.77 6.00
N MET A 134 -9.92 18.28 7.06
CA MET A 134 -10.10 18.78 8.43
C MET A 134 -9.37 20.11 8.74
N GLU A 135 -8.48 20.59 7.85
CA GLU A 135 -7.77 21.87 7.97
C GLU A 135 -7.17 22.17 9.37
N GLY A 136 -6.58 21.16 10.03
CA GLY A 136 -6.03 21.31 11.40
C GLY A 136 -7.02 21.10 12.55
N LYS A 137 -8.33 20.95 12.32
CA LYS A 137 -9.35 20.74 13.36
C LYS A 137 -9.49 19.28 13.78
N ILE A 138 -8.39 18.59 14.01
CA ILE A 138 -8.40 17.15 14.41
C ILE A 138 -8.99 16.99 15.81
N ASN A 139 -8.80 17.97 16.70
CA ASN A 139 -9.29 17.93 18.08
C ASN A 139 -10.82 18.05 18.22
N ASP A 140 -11.51 18.33 17.11
CA ASP A 140 -12.98 18.25 17.11
C ASP A 140 -13.38 16.77 17.23
N PRO A 141 -14.19 16.39 18.26
CA PRO A 141 -14.56 15.00 18.50
C PRO A 141 -15.27 14.34 17.30
N LYS A 142 -15.96 15.11 16.45
CA LYS A 142 -16.58 14.58 15.23
C LYS A 142 -15.54 14.16 14.20
N ASN A 143 -14.52 14.99 13.99
CA ASN A 143 -13.44 14.73 13.05
C ASN A 143 -12.61 13.53 13.50
N LEU A 144 -12.31 13.46 14.80
CA LEU A 144 -11.60 12.34 15.38
C LEU A 144 -12.38 11.03 15.23
N LEU A 145 -13.68 11.02 15.50
CA LEU A 145 -14.54 9.85 15.32
C LEU A 145 -14.59 9.40 13.86
N GLU A 146 -14.67 10.33 12.92
CA GLU A 146 -14.64 10.02 11.49
C GLU A 146 -13.32 9.37 11.09
N LEU A 147 -12.19 9.90 11.55
CA LEU A 147 -10.87 9.34 11.28
C LEU A 147 -10.71 7.93 11.85
N ILE A 148 -11.12 7.75 13.12
CA ILE A 148 -11.12 6.43 13.78
C ILE A 148 -12.00 5.45 13.02
N PHE A 149 -13.17 5.86 12.52
CA PHE A 149 -14.05 5.00 11.74
C PHE A 149 -13.35 4.49 10.47
N TYR A 150 -12.75 5.37 9.66
CA TYR A 150 -12.06 4.98 8.44
C TYR A 150 -10.80 4.14 8.70
N ALA A 151 -10.16 4.28 9.84
CA ALA A 151 -9.04 3.43 10.24
C ALA A 151 -9.51 2.08 10.79
N ALA A 152 -10.54 2.06 11.63
CA ALA A 152 -11.01 0.88 12.33
C ALA A 152 -11.65 -0.16 11.40
N VAL A 153 -12.41 0.26 10.38
CA VAL A 153 -13.12 -0.67 9.48
C VAL A 153 -12.15 -1.66 8.81
N PRO A 154 -11.10 -1.25 8.07
CA PRO A 154 -10.18 -2.20 7.48
C PRO A 154 -9.39 -2.99 8.53
N MET A 155 -8.99 -2.34 9.64
CA MET A 155 -8.23 -3.01 10.71
C MET A 155 -9.04 -4.13 11.36
N LEU A 156 -10.31 -3.91 11.65
CA LEU A 156 -11.19 -4.95 12.22
C LEU A 156 -11.36 -6.13 11.27
N LEU A 157 -11.54 -5.88 9.97
CA LEU A 157 -11.61 -6.94 8.96
C LEU A 157 -10.31 -7.75 8.89
N ILE A 158 -9.14 -7.08 8.96
CA ILE A 158 -7.83 -7.76 8.98
C ILE A 158 -7.65 -8.59 10.26
N VAL A 159 -8.12 -8.11 11.40
CA VAL A 159 -8.11 -8.87 12.67
C VAL A 159 -8.97 -10.12 12.58
N ILE A 160 -10.12 -10.04 11.93
CA ILE A 160 -11.02 -11.21 11.68
C ILE A 160 -10.33 -12.26 10.81
N GLN A 161 -9.42 -11.88 9.92
CA GLN A 161 -8.60 -12.77 9.09
C GLN A 161 -7.41 -13.42 9.83
N PRO A 162 -7.33 -13.39 11.13
CA PRO A 162 -6.24 -13.47 12.10
C PRO A 162 -4.84 -13.11 11.56
N ASP A 163 -4.73 -12.04 10.79
CA ASP A 163 -3.44 -11.52 10.32
C ASP A 163 -2.91 -10.42 11.27
N MET A 164 -2.32 -10.86 12.37
CA MET A 164 -1.78 -9.95 13.40
C MET A 164 -0.63 -9.08 12.87
N GLY A 165 0.18 -9.58 11.93
CA GLY A 165 1.28 -8.82 11.34
C GLY A 165 0.77 -7.61 10.57
N MET A 166 -0.24 -7.82 9.72
CA MET A 166 -0.87 -6.75 8.94
C MET A 166 -1.64 -5.76 9.81
N THR A 167 -2.27 -6.24 10.88
CA THR A 167 -2.94 -5.37 11.86
C THR A 167 -1.96 -4.42 12.53
N MET A 168 -0.79 -4.91 12.99
CA MET A 168 0.25 -4.07 13.59
C MET A 168 0.78 -3.03 12.61
N VAL A 169 1.09 -3.43 11.38
CA VAL A 169 1.57 -2.49 10.34
C VAL A 169 0.52 -1.40 10.10
N SER A 170 -0.75 -1.77 9.96
CA SER A 170 -1.85 -0.82 9.76
C SER A 170 -1.98 0.16 10.92
N PHE A 171 -1.87 -0.31 12.15
CA PHE A 171 -1.89 0.52 13.36
C PHE A 171 -0.76 1.56 13.36
N PHE A 172 0.48 1.15 13.06
CA PHE A 172 1.61 2.09 12.98
C PHE A 172 1.47 3.10 11.84
N ILE A 173 0.85 2.73 10.72
CA ILE A 173 0.56 3.67 9.62
C ILE A 173 -0.39 4.76 10.11
N VAL A 174 -1.46 4.39 10.83
CA VAL A 174 -2.43 5.36 11.39
C VAL A 174 -1.74 6.30 12.37
N LEU A 175 -1.00 5.76 13.36
CA LEU A 175 -0.26 6.57 14.33
C LEU A 175 0.71 7.54 13.65
N ARG A 176 1.46 7.09 12.65
CA ARG A 176 2.42 7.92 11.94
C ARG A 176 1.75 9.03 11.13
N SER A 177 0.56 8.76 10.60
CA SER A 177 -0.24 9.74 9.87
C SER A 177 -0.70 10.88 10.78
N GLU A 178 -1.12 10.55 12.01
CA GLU A 178 -1.49 11.54 13.03
C GLU A 178 -0.28 12.36 13.52
N GLU A 179 0.85 11.71 13.83
CA GLU A 179 2.05 12.37 14.32
C GLU A 179 2.60 13.45 13.37
N ARG A 180 2.61 13.16 12.06
CA ARG A 180 3.08 14.13 11.04
C ARG A 180 2.28 15.42 11.01
N ARG A 181 1.06 15.42 11.48
CA ARG A 181 0.20 16.58 11.46
C ARG A 181 0.29 17.41 12.74
N VAL A 182 0.38 16.75 13.89
CA VAL A 182 0.60 17.43 15.18
C VAL A 182 1.96 18.13 15.20
N GLY A 183 2.96 17.64 14.51
CA GLY A 183 4.29 18.25 14.42
C GLY A 183 4.41 19.43 13.44
N LYS A 184 3.32 19.88 12.80
CA LYS A 184 3.29 21.05 11.90
C LYS A 184 2.59 22.27 12.51
N GLU A 185 2.06 22.15 13.71
CA GLU A 185 1.61 23.25 14.55
C GLU A 185 2.76 23.73 15.46
#